data_694159e80de5264f5105f503d6e99346
#
_entry.id   694159e80de5264f5105f503d6e99346
#
_cell.length_a   1.000
_cell.length_b   1.000
_cell.length_c   1.000
_cell.angle_alpha   90.00
_cell.angle_beta   90.00
_cell.angle_gamma   90.00
#
_symmetry.space_group_name_H-M   'P 1'
#
loop_
_entity.id
_entity.type
_entity.pdbx_description
1 polymer ?
#
loop_
_entity_poly.entity_id
_entity_poly.type
_entity_poly.pdbx_seq_one_letter_code
_entity_poly.pdbx_strand_id
1 'polypeptide(L)'
;MAAPGEIAGRYALDRRLGAGGMSTVFLATDTVLERSVAVKLLAEHLADDEDFVARFRREALAAARLQHPNVVQVFDSGLDAESHRHYIVMEFVDGPSAADMLRDHKRLDLDVALNVIRDACHGLDYAHRAGVVHRDVKPGNLLVAAESHTTKLADFGIAKASQQTRITQVGSVLGTAAYLSPEQARGEEAGPASDIYSLGVCAYQFLAGRLPHEYSSLTELALKQQEESVEPITVHRPEVPPELDRAIRVCLAREPEARYATTLEMAQALDAGLGGDVTDATRMLAAAGTGIEELDATRALERTQALRRQPTHAPTPPPAYRRDPTGVQPAAEPSKAEKQAKRNKRLGGLFAFLAVAGAIAAVALAFNSSSSNDGPQSVDQGDVTQQVDGIKQFLRENTR
;
A
#
# COMPACT_ATOMS: atom_id res chain seq x y z
N MET A 1 34.87 1.41 -1.78
CA MET A 1 34.77 0.15 -2.57
C MET A 1 35.11 0.53 -3.98
N ALA A 2 36.06 -0.17 -4.63
CA ALA A 2 36.36 0.03 -6.05
C ALA A 2 35.08 -0.19 -6.85
N ALA A 3 34.82 0.64 -7.86
CA ALA A 3 33.76 0.41 -8.83
C ALA A 3 34.02 -0.97 -9.46
N PRO A 4 33.04 -1.84 -9.53
CA PRO A 4 33.22 -3.08 -10.24
C PRO A 4 33.36 -2.73 -11.73
N GLY A 5 34.34 -3.31 -12.38
CA GLY A 5 34.73 -3.21 -13.75
C GLY A 5 33.69 -2.91 -14.83
N GLU A 6 33.92 -3.33 -16.01
CA GLU A 6 33.05 -3.17 -17.17
C GLU A 6 32.07 -4.33 -17.24
N ILE A 7 30.80 -4.09 -17.63
CA ILE A 7 29.79 -5.10 -17.85
C ILE A 7 29.58 -5.26 -19.37
N ALA A 8 29.56 -6.52 -19.82
CA ALA A 8 29.36 -6.92 -21.22
C ALA A 8 30.38 -6.26 -22.20
N GLY A 9 31.59 -5.92 -21.74
CA GLY A 9 32.60 -5.25 -22.54
C GLY A 9 32.14 -3.92 -23.13
N ARG A 10 31.18 -3.22 -22.49
CA ARG A 10 30.57 -2.00 -23.00
C ARG A 10 30.16 -0.99 -21.93
N TYR A 11 29.70 -1.44 -20.76
CA TYR A 11 29.12 -0.55 -19.77
C TYR A 11 30.11 -0.39 -18.62
N ALA A 12 30.90 0.69 -18.65
CA ALA A 12 31.87 1.01 -17.58
C ALA A 12 31.11 1.52 -16.35
N LEU A 13 31.15 0.72 -15.26
CA LEU A 13 30.46 1.08 -14.02
C LEU A 13 31.21 2.20 -13.29
N ASP A 14 30.49 3.24 -12.88
CA ASP A 14 31.03 4.39 -12.16
C ASP A 14 30.69 4.32 -10.67
N ARG A 15 29.51 4.75 -10.27
CA ARG A 15 29.09 4.79 -8.88
C ARG A 15 27.76 4.06 -8.64
N ARG A 16 27.57 3.57 -7.43
CA ARG A 16 26.31 2.96 -7.04
C ARG A 16 25.22 4.03 -6.85
N LEU A 17 24.09 3.86 -7.52
CA LEU A 17 22.89 4.68 -7.39
C LEU A 17 21.96 4.16 -6.30
N GLY A 18 21.82 2.83 -6.20
CA GLY A 18 20.94 2.20 -5.21
C GLY A 18 21.28 0.72 -5.01
N ALA A 19 20.83 0.16 -3.89
CA ALA A 19 20.93 -1.26 -3.59
C ALA A 19 19.62 -1.73 -2.93
N GLY A 20 19.11 -2.86 -3.40
CA GLY A 20 17.98 -3.58 -2.83
C GLY A 20 18.35 -5.03 -2.51
N GLY A 21 17.41 -5.78 -1.94
CA GLY A 21 17.66 -7.18 -1.59
C GLY A 21 17.95 -8.10 -2.78
N MET A 22 17.49 -7.75 -3.99
CA MET A 22 17.61 -8.58 -5.18
C MET A 22 18.55 -8.02 -6.24
N SER A 23 18.88 -6.74 -6.21
CA SER A 23 19.69 -6.09 -7.25
C SER A 23 20.38 -4.84 -6.73
N THR A 24 21.44 -4.44 -7.44
CA THR A 24 22.14 -3.17 -7.24
C THR A 24 22.12 -2.39 -8.53
N VAL A 25 21.86 -1.09 -8.46
CA VAL A 25 21.85 -0.17 -9.62
C VAL A 25 23.07 0.71 -9.55
N PHE A 26 23.78 0.81 -10.70
CA PHE A 26 24.96 1.65 -10.88
C PHE A 26 24.72 2.69 -11.95
N LEU A 27 25.27 3.89 -11.79
CA LEU A 27 25.59 4.78 -12.89
C LEU A 27 26.70 4.12 -13.69
N ALA A 28 26.59 4.14 -15.00
CA ALA A 28 27.61 3.62 -15.91
C ALA A 28 27.70 4.48 -17.17
N THR A 29 28.81 4.36 -17.88
CA THR A 29 29.00 4.94 -19.21
C THR A 29 28.89 3.85 -20.24
N ASP A 30 27.99 4.01 -21.23
CA ASP A 30 27.96 3.22 -22.45
C ASP A 30 29.15 3.68 -23.33
N THR A 31 30.23 2.90 -23.36
CA THR A 31 31.51 3.26 -24.02
C THR A 31 31.40 3.30 -25.53
N VAL A 32 30.34 2.69 -26.12
CA VAL A 32 30.08 2.71 -27.58
C VAL A 32 29.29 3.94 -28.00
N LEU A 33 28.28 4.34 -27.19
CA LEU A 33 27.42 5.49 -27.52
C LEU A 33 27.79 6.75 -26.72
N GLU A 34 28.82 6.71 -25.90
CA GLU A 34 29.37 7.81 -25.09
C GLU A 34 28.30 8.56 -24.29
N ARG A 35 27.41 7.78 -23.63
CA ARG A 35 26.31 8.33 -22.82
C ARG A 35 26.22 7.70 -21.44
N SER A 36 25.66 8.44 -20.48
CA SER A 36 25.32 7.91 -19.17
C SER A 36 24.11 6.98 -19.24
N VAL A 37 24.20 5.85 -18.55
CA VAL A 37 23.13 4.86 -18.41
C VAL A 37 23.04 4.37 -16.95
N ALA A 38 21.91 3.81 -16.56
CA ALA A 38 21.77 3.07 -15.31
C ALA A 38 21.87 1.57 -15.59
N VAL A 39 22.74 0.88 -14.88
CA VAL A 39 22.91 -0.59 -14.99
C VAL A 39 22.45 -1.25 -13.73
N LYS A 40 21.37 -2.04 -13.82
CA LYS A 40 20.81 -2.86 -12.74
C LYS A 40 21.42 -4.25 -12.84
N LEU A 41 22.12 -4.68 -11.79
CA LEU A 41 22.74 -5.99 -11.70
C LEU A 41 21.98 -6.88 -10.72
N LEU A 42 21.64 -8.09 -11.12
CA LEU A 42 21.10 -9.10 -10.20
C LEU A 42 22.12 -9.38 -9.10
N ALA A 43 21.66 -9.55 -7.87
CA ALA A 43 22.53 -9.86 -6.73
C ALA A 43 23.21 -11.22 -6.96
N GLU A 44 24.50 -11.32 -6.67
CA GLU A 44 25.33 -12.48 -6.94
C GLU A 44 24.76 -13.77 -6.32
N HIS A 45 24.30 -13.72 -5.09
CA HIS A 45 23.67 -14.84 -4.38
C HIS A 45 22.35 -15.33 -4.98
N LEU A 46 21.79 -14.63 -5.99
CA LEU A 46 20.57 -14.98 -6.70
C LEU A 46 20.83 -15.36 -8.18
N ALA A 47 22.10 -15.29 -8.63
CA ALA A 47 22.47 -15.52 -10.01
C ALA A 47 22.25 -16.99 -10.44
N ASP A 48 22.33 -17.93 -9.49
CA ASP A 48 22.12 -19.36 -9.71
C ASP A 48 20.66 -19.82 -9.46
N ASP A 49 19.78 -18.91 -8.99
CA ASP A 49 18.37 -19.23 -8.77
C ASP A 49 17.57 -18.94 -10.04
N GLU A 50 17.19 -20.00 -10.76
CA GLU A 50 16.47 -19.91 -12.03
C GLU A 50 15.16 -19.09 -11.93
N ASP A 51 14.46 -19.15 -10.80
CA ASP A 51 13.24 -18.41 -10.58
C ASP A 51 13.51 -16.90 -10.49
N PHE A 52 14.59 -16.49 -9.83
CA PHE A 52 14.98 -15.07 -9.75
C PHE A 52 15.50 -14.55 -11.09
N VAL A 53 16.30 -15.32 -11.78
CA VAL A 53 16.79 -15.01 -13.13
C VAL A 53 15.62 -14.86 -14.11
N ALA A 54 14.70 -15.81 -14.14
CA ALA A 54 13.52 -15.73 -15.00
C ALA A 54 12.63 -14.52 -14.71
N ARG A 55 12.50 -14.13 -13.43
CA ARG A 55 11.77 -12.92 -13.02
C ARG A 55 12.47 -11.66 -13.47
N PHE A 56 13.76 -11.53 -13.20
CA PHE A 56 14.60 -10.41 -13.61
C PHE A 56 14.53 -10.18 -15.13
N ARG A 57 14.62 -11.27 -15.90
CA ARG A 57 14.49 -11.22 -17.35
C ARG A 57 13.09 -10.82 -17.83
N ARG A 58 12.01 -11.31 -17.16
CA ARG A 58 10.63 -10.91 -17.49
C ARG A 58 10.38 -9.44 -17.22
N GLU A 59 10.93 -8.88 -16.13
CA GLU A 59 10.88 -7.47 -15.82
C GLU A 59 11.51 -6.63 -16.94
N ALA A 60 12.74 -7.00 -17.37
CA ALA A 60 13.41 -6.34 -18.49
C ALA A 60 12.58 -6.38 -19.78
N LEU A 61 12.05 -7.55 -20.16
CA LEU A 61 11.29 -7.72 -21.39
C LEU A 61 9.96 -6.93 -21.40
N ALA A 62 9.30 -6.82 -20.26
CA ALA A 62 8.06 -6.07 -20.18
C ALA A 62 8.33 -4.55 -20.20
N ALA A 63 9.31 -4.06 -19.45
CA ALA A 63 9.70 -2.65 -19.46
C ALA A 63 10.27 -2.22 -20.83
N ALA A 64 11.00 -3.08 -21.54
CA ALA A 64 11.55 -2.77 -22.87
C ALA A 64 10.49 -2.50 -23.96
N ARG A 65 9.25 -2.96 -23.74
CA ARG A 65 8.13 -2.69 -24.66
C ARG A 65 7.51 -1.31 -24.45
N LEU A 66 7.81 -0.63 -23.33
CA LEU A 66 7.21 0.63 -22.96
C LEU A 66 8.11 1.77 -23.44
N GLN A 67 7.56 2.67 -24.28
CA GLN A 67 8.23 3.87 -24.75
C GLN A 67 7.34 5.08 -24.47
N HIS A 68 7.60 5.77 -23.37
CA HIS A 68 6.81 6.90 -22.92
C HIS A 68 7.69 7.90 -22.15
N PRO A 69 7.49 9.21 -22.25
CA PRO A 69 8.29 10.21 -21.53
C PRO A 69 8.28 10.01 -20.00
N ASN A 70 7.20 9.48 -19.44
CA ASN A 70 7.05 9.24 -18.02
C ASN A 70 7.38 7.77 -17.60
N VAL A 71 8.10 7.03 -18.45
CA VAL A 71 8.59 5.67 -18.14
C VAL A 71 10.08 5.61 -18.44
N VAL A 72 10.86 5.04 -17.51
CA VAL A 72 12.30 4.81 -17.71
C VAL A 72 12.48 3.79 -18.84
N GLN A 73 13.22 4.21 -19.88
CA GLN A 73 13.46 3.38 -21.05
C GLN A 73 14.48 2.28 -20.76
N VAL A 74 14.18 1.04 -21.11
CA VAL A 74 15.15 -0.06 -21.11
C VAL A 74 15.85 -0.10 -22.47
N PHE A 75 17.20 -0.17 -22.45
CA PHE A 75 18.04 -0.15 -23.65
C PHE A 75 18.60 -1.52 -23.99
N ASP A 76 18.99 -2.32 -22.97
CA ASP A 76 19.63 -3.60 -23.16
C ASP A 76 19.43 -4.51 -21.93
N SER A 77 19.60 -5.82 -22.09
CA SER A 77 19.66 -6.75 -20.99
C SER A 77 20.38 -8.04 -21.41
N GLY A 78 21.12 -8.64 -20.49
CA GLY A 78 21.87 -9.84 -20.81
C GLY A 78 22.49 -10.52 -19.59
N LEU A 79 23.40 -11.44 -19.90
CA LEU A 79 24.29 -12.09 -18.96
C LEU A 79 25.71 -11.65 -19.31
N ASP A 80 26.41 -11.08 -18.37
CA ASP A 80 27.82 -10.75 -18.50
C ASP A 80 28.65 -12.03 -18.41
N ALA A 81 29.50 -12.28 -19.43
CA ALA A 81 30.23 -13.52 -19.57
C ALA A 81 31.40 -13.62 -18.56
N GLU A 82 31.93 -12.48 -18.12
CA GLU A 82 33.08 -12.45 -17.20
C GLU A 82 32.63 -12.59 -15.74
N SER A 83 31.66 -11.80 -15.31
CA SER A 83 31.16 -11.80 -13.93
C SER A 83 30.04 -12.81 -13.68
N HIS A 84 29.48 -13.45 -14.74
CA HIS A 84 28.30 -14.34 -14.67
C HIS A 84 27.09 -13.68 -14.02
N ARG A 85 26.92 -12.35 -14.19
CA ARG A 85 25.81 -11.58 -13.62
C ARG A 85 24.81 -11.16 -14.69
N HIS A 86 23.54 -11.34 -14.38
CA HIS A 86 22.46 -10.78 -15.20
C HIS A 86 22.36 -9.28 -15.00
N TYR A 87 22.19 -8.54 -16.11
CA TYR A 87 22.11 -7.09 -16.12
C TYR A 87 20.93 -6.58 -16.93
N ILE A 88 20.45 -5.39 -16.58
CA ILE A 88 19.51 -4.56 -17.34
C ILE A 88 20.14 -3.18 -17.46
N VAL A 89 20.22 -2.66 -18.69
CA VAL A 89 20.68 -1.30 -18.99
C VAL A 89 19.46 -0.45 -19.28
N MET A 90 19.36 0.68 -18.62
CA MET A 90 18.22 1.58 -18.73
C MET A 90 18.65 3.04 -18.73
N GLU A 91 17.73 3.90 -19.07
CA GLU A 91 17.88 5.34 -19.01
C GLU A 91 18.36 5.77 -17.62
N PHE A 92 19.41 6.56 -17.59
CA PHE A 92 19.83 7.28 -16.38
C PHE A 92 19.00 8.55 -16.27
N VAL A 93 18.22 8.67 -15.21
CA VAL A 93 17.49 9.89 -14.87
C VAL A 93 18.35 10.69 -13.90
N ASP A 94 18.87 11.81 -14.38
CA ASP A 94 19.65 12.73 -13.54
C ASP A 94 18.71 13.55 -12.66
N GLY A 95 18.61 13.17 -11.40
CA GLY A 95 17.74 13.81 -10.43
C GLY A 95 17.37 12.91 -9.25
N PRO A 96 16.67 13.43 -8.24
CA PRO A 96 16.26 12.70 -7.06
C PRO A 96 15.07 11.77 -7.36
N SER A 97 14.92 10.73 -6.55
CA SER A 97 13.63 10.06 -6.42
C SER A 97 12.68 10.88 -5.54
N ALA A 98 11.37 10.68 -5.68
CA ALA A 98 10.40 11.28 -4.77
C ALA A 98 10.61 10.83 -3.30
N ALA A 99 11.23 9.66 -3.07
CA ALA A 99 11.63 9.23 -1.74
C ALA A 99 12.76 10.09 -1.17
N ASP A 100 13.73 10.48 -2.00
CA ASP A 100 14.80 11.41 -1.59
C ASP A 100 14.22 12.77 -1.24
N MET A 101 13.30 13.27 -2.06
CA MET A 101 12.61 14.55 -1.81
C MET A 101 11.83 14.53 -0.49
N LEU A 102 11.11 13.43 -0.20
CA LEU A 102 10.39 13.27 1.09
C LEU A 102 11.34 13.20 2.29
N ARG A 103 12.49 12.54 2.14
CA ARG A 103 13.49 12.46 3.21
C ARG A 103 14.03 13.85 3.55
N ASP A 104 14.25 14.69 2.55
CA ASP A 104 14.85 16.00 2.71
C ASP A 104 13.83 17.05 3.21
N HIS A 105 12.57 16.96 2.79
CA HIS A 105 11.53 17.97 3.04
C HIS A 105 10.35 17.47 3.90
N LYS A 106 10.26 16.17 4.23
CA LYS A 106 9.15 15.49 4.93
C LYS A 106 7.82 15.51 4.16
N ARG A 107 7.46 16.61 3.51
CA ARG A 107 6.31 16.77 2.61
C ARG A 107 6.73 17.62 1.40
N LEU A 108 6.03 17.46 0.29
CA LEU A 108 6.30 18.21 -0.93
C LEU A 108 5.38 19.43 -1.04
N ASP A 109 5.82 20.45 -1.76
CA ASP A 109 4.95 21.54 -2.17
C ASP A 109 3.80 21.00 -3.04
N LEU A 110 2.65 21.65 -2.97
CA LEU A 110 1.41 21.17 -3.58
C LEU A 110 1.59 20.95 -5.09
N ASP A 111 2.15 21.94 -5.79
CA ASP A 111 2.36 21.86 -7.23
C ASP A 111 3.38 20.77 -7.61
N VAL A 112 4.45 20.63 -6.81
CA VAL A 112 5.47 19.58 -7.03
C VAL A 112 4.86 18.21 -6.85
N ALA A 113 4.12 18.00 -5.76
CA ALA A 113 3.44 16.74 -5.48
C ALA A 113 2.50 16.33 -6.61
N LEU A 114 1.66 17.28 -7.06
CA LEU A 114 0.69 17.01 -8.13
C LEU A 114 1.37 16.78 -9.49
N ASN A 115 2.44 17.49 -9.80
CA ASN A 115 3.21 17.25 -11.05
C ASN A 115 3.79 15.83 -11.05
N VAL A 116 4.40 15.39 -9.93
CA VAL A 116 4.93 14.03 -9.80
C VAL A 116 3.83 12.98 -9.99
N ILE A 117 2.68 13.16 -9.35
CA ILE A 117 1.56 12.22 -9.46
C ILE A 117 0.94 12.22 -10.86
N ARG A 118 0.76 13.39 -11.48
CA ARG A 118 0.19 13.52 -12.84
C ARG A 118 1.06 12.80 -13.87
N ASP A 119 2.37 13.03 -13.83
CA ASP A 119 3.33 12.37 -14.71
C ASP A 119 3.29 10.85 -14.51
N ALA A 120 3.25 10.39 -13.26
CA ALA A 120 3.10 8.96 -12.95
C ALA A 120 1.77 8.39 -13.48
N CYS A 121 0.67 9.14 -13.39
CA CYS A 121 -0.61 8.74 -13.98
C CYS A 121 -0.50 8.52 -15.50
N HIS A 122 0.16 9.41 -16.21
CA HIS A 122 0.35 9.28 -17.67
C HIS A 122 1.20 8.07 -18.02
N GLY A 123 2.30 7.83 -17.30
CA GLY A 123 3.15 6.66 -17.49
C GLY A 123 2.43 5.34 -17.19
N LEU A 124 1.66 5.29 -16.10
CA LEU A 124 0.87 4.11 -15.74
C LEU A 124 -0.26 3.84 -16.74
N ASP A 125 -0.98 4.87 -17.19
CA ASP A 125 -2.04 4.68 -18.19
C ASP A 125 -1.50 4.07 -19.49
N TYR A 126 -0.34 4.57 -19.93
CA TYR A 126 0.34 4.00 -21.10
C TYR A 126 0.71 2.52 -20.87
N ALA A 127 1.29 2.19 -19.72
CA ALA A 127 1.66 0.82 -19.38
C ALA A 127 0.43 -0.11 -19.27
N HIS A 128 -0.64 0.36 -18.63
CA HIS A 128 -1.88 -0.42 -18.47
C HIS A 128 -2.54 -0.74 -19.82
N ARG A 129 -2.57 0.23 -20.76
CA ARG A 129 -3.05 0.00 -22.14
C ARG A 129 -2.16 -0.99 -22.91
N ALA A 130 -0.88 -1.07 -22.58
CA ALA A 130 0.02 -2.07 -23.13
C ALA A 130 -0.07 -3.44 -22.41
N GLY A 131 -1.01 -3.62 -21.46
CA GLY A 131 -1.20 -4.84 -20.69
C GLY A 131 -0.16 -5.05 -19.58
N VAL A 132 0.57 -3.98 -19.17
CA VAL A 132 1.60 -4.04 -18.12
C VAL A 132 1.12 -3.30 -16.89
N VAL A 133 1.01 -4.01 -15.76
CA VAL A 133 0.72 -3.46 -14.43
C VAL A 133 2.04 -3.29 -13.67
N HIS A 134 2.24 -2.16 -13.00
CA HIS A 134 3.50 -1.83 -12.33
C HIS A 134 3.72 -2.64 -11.05
N ARG A 135 2.71 -2.78 -10.18
CA ARG A 135 2.67 -3.62 -8.97
C ARG A 135 3.61 -3.19 -7.83
N ASP A 136 4.44 -2.19 -8.01
CA ASP A 136 5.39 -1.67 -7.00
C ASP A 136 5.51 -0.13 -7.07
N VAL A 137 4.39 0.56 -7.24
CA VAL A 137 4.37 2.04 -7.23
C VAL A 137 4.69 2.53 -5.82
N LYS A 138 5.76 3.32 -5.71
CA LYS A 138 6.23 3.92 -4.45
C LYS A 138 7.14 5.10 -4.73
N PRO A 139 7.40 6.01 -3.78
CA PRO A 139 8.22 7.19 -4.00
C PRO A 139 9.62 6.89 -4.54
N GLY A 140 10.24 5.76 -4.14
CA GLY A 140 11.57 5.37 -4.63
C GLY A 140 11.62 4.99 -6.11
N ASN A 141 10.47 4.67 -6.73
CA ASN A 141 10.34 4.32 -8.13
C ASN A 141 9.80 5.47 -9.00
N LEU A 142 9.64 6.67 -8.42
CA LEU A 142 9.26 7.91 -9.09
C LEU A 142 10.50 8.80 -9.17
N LEU A 143 11.20 8.78 -10.31
CA LEU A 143 12.42 9.53 -10.53
C LEU A 143 12.09 10.88 -11.18
N VAL A 144 12.55 11.98 -10.59
CA VAL A 144 12.27 13.35 -11.06
C VAL A 144 13.53 13.90 -11.73
N ALA A 145 13.49 14.09 -13.05
CA ALA A 145 14.61 14.65 -13.80
C ALA A 145 14.86 16.10 -13.36
N ALA A 146 16.09 16.43 -12.99
CA ALA A 146 16.45 17.73 -12.43
C ALA A 146 16.24 18.89 -13.40
N GLU A 147 16.51 18.68 -14.69
CA GLU A 147 16.42 19.73 -15.71
C GLU A 147 14.98 19.96 -16.19
N SER A 148 14.25 18.88 -16.52
CA SER A 148 12.90 18.99 -17.09
C SER A 148 11.78 18.95 -16.05
N HIS A 149 12.08 18.58 -14.81
CA HIS A 149 11.12 18.28 -13.74
C HIS A 149 10.12 17.18 -14.11
N THR A 150 10.37 16.44 -15.19
CA THR A 150 9.51 15.33 -15.64
C THR A 150 9.73 14.12 -14.73
N THR A 151 8.65 13.52 -14.26
CA THR A 151 8.72 12.29 -13.48
C THR A 151 8.68 11.07 -14.37
N LYS A 152 9.55 10.10 -14.10
CA LYS A 152 9.63 8.81 -14.78
C LYS A 152 9.44 7.66 -13.82
N LEU A 153 8.57 6.71 -14.19
CA LEU A 153 8.37 5.45 -13.50
C LEU A 153 9.54 4.50 -13.78
N ALA A 154 10.14 3.99 -12.73
CA ALA A 154 11.21 2.99 -12.76
C ALA A 154 10.78 1.69 -12.08
N ASP A 155 11.45 0.59 -12.39
CA ASP A 155 11.31 -0.69 -11.70
C ASP A 155 9.88 -1.26 -11.68
N PHE A 156 9.37 -1.65 -12.86
CA PHE A 156 8.10 -2.36 -12.98
C PHE A 156 8.18 -3.70 -12.24
N GLY A 157 7.42 -3.84 -11.15
CA GLY A 157 7.51 -4.93 -10.18
C GLY A 157 6.95 -6.29 -10.63
N ILE A 158 7.13 -6.65 -11.90
CA ILE A 158 6.65 -7.92 -12.49
C ILE A 158 7.23 -9.14 -11.74
N ALA A 159 8.41 -8.97 -11.14
CA ALA A 159 9.05 -9.99 -10.32
C ALA A 159 8.33 -10.26 -8.99
N LYS A 160 7.53 -9.31 -8.47
CA LYS A 160 6.85 -9.43 -7.17
C LYS A 160 5.56 -10.23 -7.20
N ALA A 161 4.93 -10.38 -8.35
CA ALA A 161 3.66 -11.10 -8.50
C ALA A 161 3.70 -12.56 -8.00
N SER A 162 4.87 -13.21 -7.99
CA SER A 162 5.05 -14.58 -7.52
C SER A 162 5.60 -14.72 -6.09
N GLN A 163 5.91 -13.59 -5.42
CA GLN A 163 6.44 -13.56 -4.04
C GLN A 163 5.39 -13.31 -2.97
N GLN A 164 4.13 -13.07 -3.32
CA GLN A 164 3.07 -12.78 -2.35
C GLN A 164 2.98 -13.83 -1.23
N THR A 165 3.38 -15.09 -1.51
CA THR A 165 3.42 -16.17 -0.51
C THR A 165 4.68 -16.14 0.40
N ARG A 166 5.71 -15.33 0.12
CA ARG A 166 7.00 -15.29 0.85
C ARG A 166 7.30 -13.96 1.56
N ILE A 167 6.39 -12.99 1.56
CA ILE A 167 6.59 -11.65 2.17
C ILE A 167 6.81 -11.73 3.69
N THR A 168 6.54 -12.85 4.33
CA THR A 168 6.62 -13.02 5.79
C THR A 168 8.03 -13.26 6.35
N GLN A 169 9.08 -13.37 5.55
CA GLN A 169 10.37 -13.89 6.05
C GLN A 169 11.53 -12.92 6.22
N VAL A 170 11.47 -11.65 5.80
CA VAL A 170 12.64 -10.76 5.96
C VAL A 170 12.25 -9.35 6.42
N GLY A 171 12.79 -8.92 7.55
CA GLY A 171 12.50 -7.64 8.23
C GLY A 171 12.81 -6.34 7.45
N SER A 172 13.36 -6.39 6.23
CA SER A 172 13.56 -5.21 5.35
C SER A 172 12.34 -4.80 4.53
N VAL A 173 11.22 -5.53 4.67
CA VAL A 173 10.01 -5.39 3.83
C VAL A 173 9.04 -4.34 4.37
N LEU A 174 9.20 -3.91 5.64
CA LEU A 174 8.19 -3.06 6.30
C LEU A 174 7.96 -1.72 5.57
N GLY A 175 9.03 -1.02 5.15
CA GLY A 175 8.90 0.28 4.48
C GLY A 175 8.26 0.22 3.09
N THR A 176 8.47 -0.87 2.32
CA THR A 176 7.89 -1.05 0.98
C THR A 176 6.43 -1.47 1.05
N ALA A 177 6.02 -2.14 2.12
CA ALA A 177 4.66 -2.63 2.31
C ALA A 177 3.63 -1.50 2.49
N ALA A 178 4.05 -0.31 2.89
CA ALA A 178 3.18 0.85 3.07
C ALA A 178 2.32 1.20 1.85
N TYR A 179 2.79 0.85 0.66
CA TYR A 179 2.15 1.17 -0.62
C TYR A 179 1.37 0.01 -1.23
N LEU A 180 1.36 -1.17 -0.57
CA LEU A 180 0.58 -2.32 -1.03
C LEU A 180 -0.92 -2.01 -0.96
N SER A 181 -1.62 -2.32 -2.03
CA SER A 181 -3.08 -2.26 -2.04
C SER A 181 -3.69 -3.36 -1.16
N PRO A 182 -4.94 -3.18 -0.68
CA PRO A 182 -5.61 -4.19 0.15
C PRO A 182 -5.67 -5.57 -0.50
N GLU A 183 -5.94 -5.65 -1.80
CA GLU A 183 -5.94 -6.90 -2.57
C GLU A 183 -4.55 -7.54 -2.63
N GLN A 184 -3.49 -6.75 -2.79
CA GLN A 184 -2.11 -7.27 -2.72
C GLN A 184 -1.76 -7.77 -1.31
N ALA A 185 -2.18 -7.06 -0.26
CA ALA A 185 -1.96 -7.48 1.12
C ALA A 185 -2.68 -8.80 1.46
N ARG A 186 -3.83 -9.08 0.80
CA ARG A 186 -4.55 -10.37 0.90
C ARG A 186 -3.96 -11.46 0.01
N GLY A 187 -2.95 -11.16 -0.84
CA GLY A 187 -2.36 -12.12 -1.77
C GLY A 187 -3.18 -12.34 -3.04
N GLU A 188 -4.12 -11.46 -3.34
CA GLU A 188 -4.94 -11.47 -4.54
C GLU A 188 -4.17 -10.91 -5.75
N GLU A 189 -4.71 -11.08 -6.95
CA GLU A 189 -4.05 -10.61 -8.16
C GLU A 189 -4.09 -9.08 -8.26
N ALA A 190 -2.90 -8.48 -8.42
CA ALA A 190 -2.76 -7.04 -8.61
C ALA A 190 -3.12 -6.62 -10.03
N GLY A 191 -4.00 -5.65 -10.16
CA GLY A 191 -4.44 -5.04 -11.40
C GLY A 191 -4.11 -3.54 -11.51
N PRO A 192 -4.59 -2.84 -12.56
CA PRO A 192 -4.44 -1.39 -12.69
C PRO A 192 -4.95 -0.60 -11.48
N ALA A 193 -6.02 -1.05 -10.85
CA ALA A 193 -6.57 -0.43 -9.65
C ALA A 193 -5.62 -0.53 -8.44
N SER A 194 -4.74 -1.54 -8.39
CA SER A 194 -3.69 -1.64 -7.36
C SER A 194 -2.66 -0.52 -7.49
N ASP A 195 -2.26 -0.18 -8.73
CA ASP A 195 -1.33 0.93 -9.00
C ASP A 195 -1.97 2.28 -8.65
N ILE A 196 -3.29 2.44 -8.91
CA ILE A 196 -4.05 3.64 -8.51
C ILE A 196 -4.03 3.80 -6.98
N TYR A 197 -4.26 2.72 -6.23
CA TYR A 197 -4.17 2.75 -4.76
C TYR A 197 -2.78 3.15 -4.29
N SER A 198 -1.74 2.48 -4.80
CA SER A 198 -0.35 2.75 -4.42
C SER A 198 0.06 4.19 -4.74
N LEU A 199 -0.37 4.72 -5.90
CA LEU A 199 -0.14 6.11 -6.28
C LEU A 199 -0.95 7.07 -5.40
N GLY A 200 -2.16 6.70 -4.97
CA GLY A 200 -2.95 7.41 -3.97
C GLY A 200 -2.25 7.53 -2.62
N VAL A 201 -1.60 6.43 -2.16
CA VAL A 201 -0.75 6.45 -0.94
C VAL A 201 0.42 7.41 -1.11
N CYS A 202 1.08 7.43 -2.29
CA CYS A 202 2.15 8.39 -2.58
C CYS A 202 1.62 9.83 -2.51
N ALA A 203 0.49 10.13 -3.16
CA ALA A 203 -0.13 11.46 -3.15
C ALA A 203 -0.49 11.93 -1.73
N TYR A 204 -1.11 11.04 -0.95
CA TYR A 204 -1.41 11.31 0.45
C TYR A 204 -0.13 11.65 1.24
N GLN A 205 0.91 10.82 1.12
CA GLN A 205 2.17 11.02 1.84
C GLN A 205 2.89 12.29 1.41
N PHE A 206 2.90 12.63 0.11
CA PHE A 206 3.52 13.85 -0.40
C PHE A 206 2.88 15.09 0.21
N LEU A 207 1.58 15.09 0.40
CA LEU A 207 0.83 16.24 0.92
C LEU A 207 0.75 16.26 2.45
N ALA A 208 0.40 15.13 3.08
CA ALA A 208 0.23 15.05 4.53
C ALA A 208 1.57 14.93 5.28
N GLY A 209 2.67 14.48 4.61
CA GLY A 209 3.96 14.22 5.23
C GLY A 209 4.01 12.94 6.08
N ARG A 210 2.97 12.11 5.99
CA ARG A 210 2.83 10.82 6.70
C ARG A 210 2.05 9.82 5.87
N LEU A 211 2.13 8.55 6.19
CA LEU A 211 1.34 7.50 5.55
C LEU A 211 -0.14 7.57 5.97
N PRO A 212 -1.08 7.09 5.12
CA PRO A 212 -2.51 7.00 5.47
C PRO A 212 -2.76 6.14 6.71
N HIS A 213 -2.00 5.05 6.85
CA HIS A 213 -2.03 4.14 7.99
C HIS A 213 -0.62 3.98 8.56
N GLU A 214 -0.46 4.20 9.85
CA GLU A 214 0.76 3.86 10.58
C GLU A 214 0.64 2.42 11.08
N TYR A 215 1.70 1.61 10.92
CA TYR A 215 1.67 0.19 11.25
C TYR A 215 3.05 -0.30 11.69
N SER A 216 3.07 -1.36 12.48
CA SER A 216 4.27 -2.04 12.96
C SER A 216 4.47 -3.43 12.34
N SER A 217 3.44 -3.95 11.65
CA SER A 217 3.47 -5.26 10.97
C SER A 217 2.56 -5.28 9.75
N LEU A 218 2.82 -6.21 8.80
CA LEU A 218 1.95 -6.40 7.63
C LEU A 218 0.52 -6.80 8.02
N THR A 219 0.36 -7.61 9.06
CA THR A 219 -0.95 -8.01 9.56
C THR A 219 -1.72 -6.80 10.10
N GLU A 220 -1.05 -5.92 10.83
CA GLU A 220 -1.65 -4.67 11.32
C GLU A 220 -2.04 -3.75 10.16
N LEU A 221 -1.16 -3.61 9.14
CA LEU A 221 -1.48 -2.83 7.95
C LEU A 221 -2.74 -3.36 7.25
N ALA A 222 -2.80 -4.68 6.99
CA ALA A 222 -3.95 -5.30 6.35
C ALA A 222 -5.24 -5.11 7.17
N LEU A 223 -5.16 -5.19 8.50
CA LEU A 223 -6.29 -4.95 9.39
C LEU A 223 -6.75 -3.49 9.32
N LYS A 224 -5.81 -2.53 9.41
CA LYS A 224 -6.12 -1.10 9.32
C LYS A 224 -6.73 -0.72 7.98
N GLN A 225 -6.22 -1.25 6.88
CA GLN A 225 -6.81 -1.06 5.55
C GLN A 225 -8.26 -1.59 5.46
N GLN A 226 -8.65 -2.56 6.29
CA GLN A 226 -10.00 -3.10 6.33
C GLN A 226 -10.94 -2.37 7.29
N GLU A 227 -10.45 -1.87 8.40
CA GLU A 227 -11.27 -1.39 9.51
C GLU A 227 -11.24 0.14 9.65
N GLU A 228 -10.11 0.78 9.34
CA GLU A 228 -9.91 2.21 9.57
C GLU A 228 -10.22 3.03 8.30
N SER A 229 -10.92 4.14 8.48
CA SER A 229 -11.04 5.17 7.45
C SER A 229 -9.75 6.01 7.39
N VAL A 230 -9.36 6.42 6.19
CA VAL A 230 -8.20 7.30 5.99
C VAL A 230 -8.53 8.70 6.51
N GLU A 231 -7.69 9.22 7.41
CA GLU A 231 -7.83 10.56 7.95
C GLU A 231 -7.66 11.62 6.82
N PRO A 232 -8.50 12.65 6.76
CA PRO A 232 -8.38 13.69 5.74
C PRO A 232 -7.02 14.38 5.76
N ILE A 233 -6.45 14.64 4.58
CA ILE A 233 -5.18 15.39 4.42
C ILE A 233 -5.32 16.79 5.03
N THR A 234 -6.50 17.39 4.93
CA THR A 234 -6.83 18.71 5.47
C THR A 234 -6.63 18.85 6.98
N VAL A 235 -6.65 17.73 7.72
CA VAL A 235 -6.31 17.71 9.16
C VAL A 235 -4.82 18.00 9.38
N HIS A 236 -3.95 17.53 8.49
CA HIS A 236 -2.50 17.71 8.58
C HIS A 236 -2.01 18.92 7.81
N ARG A 237 -2.75 19.31 6.77
CA ARG A 237 -2.42 20.39 5.85
C ARG A 237 -3.68 21.14 5.42
N PRO A 238 -4.15 22.12 6.26
CA PRO A 238 -5.42 22.82 6.02
C PRO A 238 -5.49 23.61 4.72
N GLU A 239 -4.34 23.95 4.12
CA GLU A 239 -4.25 24.65 2.83
C GLU A 239 -4.57 23.76 1.62
N VAL A 240 -4.67 22.43 1.78
CA VAL A 240 -5.08 21.51 0.71
C VAL A 240 -6.58 21.67 0.47
N PRO A 241 -7.01 21.89 -0.80
CA PRO A 241 -8.44 21.96 -1.10
C PRO A 241 -9.18 20.67 -0.67
N PRO A 242 -10.36 20.79 -0.04
CA PRO A 242 -11.14 19.61 0.39
C PRO A 242 -11.52 18.68 -0.80
N GLU A 243 -11.70 19.25 -1.99
CA GLU A 243 -11.99 18.54 -3.22
C GLU A 243 -10.82 17.66 -3.66
N LEU A 244 -9.58 18.18 -3.52
CA LEU A 244 -8.36 17.43 -3.79
C LEU A 244 -8.17 16.29 -2.77
N ASP A 245 -8.38 16.56 -1.48
CA ASP A 245 -8.37 15.54 -0.44
C ASP A 245 -9.36 14.41 -0.76
N ARG A 246 -10.59 14.78 -1.16
CA ARG A 246 -11.63 13.81 -1.56
C ARG A 246 -11.19 12.97 -2.76
N ALA A 247 -10.60 13.58 -3.79
CA ALA A 247 -10.11 12.87 -4.97
C ALA A 247 -9.01 11.86 -4.61
N ILE A 248 -8.09 12.21 -3.72
CA ILE A 248 -7.04 11.29 -3.25
C ILE A 248 -7.65 10.15 -2.42
N ARG A 249 -8.62 10.42 -1.55
CA ARG A 249 -9.25 9.36 -0.74
C ARG A 249 -10.06 8.36 -1.57
N VAL A 250 -10.61 8.75 -2.73
CA VAL A 250 -11.21 7.81 -3.70
C VAL A 250 -10.17 6.79 -4.18
N CYS A 251 -8.92 7.19 -4.43
CA CYS A 251 -7.86 6.25 -4.80
C CYS A 251 -7.59 5.22 -3.68
N LEU A 252 -7.80 5.60 -2.42
CA LEU A 252 -7.55 4.79 -1.23
C LEU A 252 -8.75 3.94 -0.80
N ALA A 253 -9.78 3.83 -1.63
CA ALA A 253 -10.92 2.95 -1.38
C ALA A 253 -10.46 1.49 -1.27
N ARG A 254 -11.12 0.73 -0.37
CA ARG A 254 -10.77 -0.68 -0.09
C ARG A 254 -10.97 -1.55 -1.33
N GLU A 255 -12.15 -1.45 -1.93
CA GLU A 255 -12.52 -2.25 -3.07
C GLU A 255 -11.99 -1.61 -4.36
N PRO A 256 -11.34 -2.37 -5.25
CA PRO A 256 -10.80 -1.87 -6.51
C PRO A 256 -11.83 -1.12 -7.37
N GLU A 257 -13.08 -1.58 -7.37
CA GLU A 257 -14.20 -1.02 -8.15
C GLU A 257 -14.69 0.33 -7.60
N ALA A 258 -14.36 0.66 -6.35
CA ALA A 258 -14.65 1.96 -5.74
C ALA A 258 -13.55 3.00 -6.02
N ARG A 259 -12.52 2.65 -6.78
CA ARG A 259 -11.44 3.54 -7.23
C ARG A 259 -11.72 4.02 -8.66
N TYR A 260 -10.94 4.99 -9.14
CA TYR A 260 -11.00 5.42 -10.54
C TYR A 260 -10.76 4.24 -11.49
N ALA A 261 -11.44 4.26 -12.64
CA ALA A 261 -11.30 3.20 -13.65
C ALA A 261 -9.93 3.24 -14.35
N THR A 262 -9.34 4.42 -14.50
CA THR A 262 -8.03 4.63 -15.12
C THR A 262 -7.19 5.65 -14.33
N THR A 263 -5.87 5.59 -14.50
CA THR A 263 -4.99 6.60 -13.92
C THR A 263 -5.14 7.98 -14.58
N LEU A 264 -5.62 8.07 -15.81
CA LEU A 264 -5.98 9.35 -16.43
C LEU A 264 -7.21 9.97 -15.77
N GLU A 265 -8.22 9.19 -15.42
CA GLU A 265 -9.37 9.66 -14.68
C GLU A 265 -8.97 10.17 -13.28
N MET A 266 -8.04 9.47 -12.61
CA MET A 266 -7.40 9.94 -11.37
C MET A 266 -6.71 11.29 -11.59
N ALA A 267 -5.88 11.45 -12.63
CA ALA A 267 -5.18 12.71 -12.92
C ALA A 267 -6.17 13.87 -13.11
N GLN A 268 -7.23 13.66 -13.90
CA GLN A 268 -8.28 14.65 -14.12
C GLN A 268 -9.01 15.05 -12.83
N ALA A 269 -9.26 14.07 -11.95
CA ALA A 269 -9.90 14.32 -10.66
C ALA A 269 -9.01 15.13 -9.71
N LEU A 270 -7.70 14.87 -9.72
CA LEU A 270 -6.74 15.64 -8.92
C LEU A 270 -6.61 17.08 -9.43
N ASP A 271 -6.57 17.29 -10.76
CA ASP A 271 -6.52 18.63 -11.35
C ASP A 271 -7.79 19.42 -11.05
N ALA A 272 -8.97 18.81 -11.19
CA ALA A 272 -10.24 19.41 -10.79
C ALA A 272 -10.26 19.77 -9.31
N GLY A 273 -9.84 18.82 -8.45
CA GLY A 273 -9.76 19.02 -6.99
C GLY A 273 -8.83 20.14 -6.58
N LEU A 274 -7.70 20.32 -7.28
CA LEU A 274 -6.81 21.47 -7.06
C LEU A 274 -7.52 22.79 -7.36
N GLY A 275 -8.34 22.83 -8.41
CA GLY A 275 -9.16 23.99 -8.78
C GLY A 275 -10.37 24.24 -7.88
N GLY A 276 -10.65 23.36 -6.90
CA GLY A 276 -11.82 23.44 -6.03
C GLY A 276 -13.08 22.82 -6.64
N ASP A 277 -12.92 22.01 -7.71
CA ASP A 277 -14.00 21.32 -8.40
C ASP A 277 -14.00 19.82 -8.12
N VAL A 278 -15.14 19.16 -8.32
CA VAL A 278 -15.29 17.70 -8.15
C VAL A 278 -15.79 17.11 -9.46
N THR A 279 -15.03 16.17 -10.03
CA THR A 279 -15.45 15.44 -11.23
C THR A 279 -16.69 14.56 -10.94
N ASP A 280 -17.46 14.23 -11.97
CA ASP A 280 -18.61 13.32 -11.82
C ASP A 280 -18.17 11.95 -11.31
N ALA A 281 -17.04 11.42 -11.78
CA ALA A 281 -16.45 10.18 -11.29
C ALA A 281 -16.16 10.26 -9.78
N THR A 282 -15.48 11.31 -9.32
CA THR A 282 -15.18 11.52 -7.88
C THR A 282 -16.49 11.57 -7.06
N ARG A 283 -17.50 12.27 -7.56
CA ARG A 283 -18.79 12.42 -6.86
C ARG A 283 -19.50 11.06 -6.74
N MET A 284 -19.55 10.29 -7.82
CA MET A 284 -20.19 8.97 -7.85
C MET A 284 -19.46 7.96 -6.97
N LEU A 285 -18.13 7.90 -7.06
CA LEU A 285 -17.30 6.95 -6.29
C LEU A 285 -17.29 7.30 -4.79
N ALA A 286 -17.19 8.57 -4.43
CA ALA A 286 -17.28 9.01 -3.04
C ALA A 286 -18.64 8.66 -2.42
N ALA A 287 -19.73 8.85 -3.15
CA ALA A 287 -21.07 8.49 -2.68
C ALA A 287 -21.25 6.97 -2.52
N ALA A 288 -20.61 6.16 -3.37
CA ALA A 288 -20.65 4.70 -3.27
C ALA A 288 -19.79 4.15 -2.10
N GLY A 289 -18.64 4.80 -1.81
CA GLY A 289 -17.71 4.38 -0.77
C GLY A 289 -18.02 4.89 0.65
N THR A 290 -18.77 5.98 0.75
CA THR A 290 -18.99 6.72 2.03
C THR A 290 -20.42 6.69 2.54
N GLY A 291 -21.18 5.63 2.31
CA GLY A 291 -22.62 5.54 2.61
C GLY A 291 -23.16 6.07 3.97
N ILE A 292 -22.36 6.76 4.77
CA ILE A 292 -22.76 7.26 6.10
C ILE A 292 -22.28 8.71 6.40
N GLU A 293 -21.15 9.21 5.86
CA GLU A 293 -20.57 10.47 6.35
C GLU A 293 -21.14 11.77 5.72
N GLU A 294 -21.66 11.73 4.51
CA GLU A 294 -22.24 12.94 3.86
C GLU A 294 -23.60 13.34 4.45
N LEU A 295 -24.34 12.39 4.98
CA LEU A 295 -25.62 12.66 5.67
C LEU A 295 -25.42 13.38 7.01
N ASP A 296 -24.32 13.14 7.70
CA ASP A 296 -24.05 13.77 9.00
C ASP A 296 -23.46 15.18 8.86
N ALA A 297 -22.63 15.44 7.86
CA ALA A 297 -22.09 16.78 7.60
C ALA A 297 -23.19 17.75 7.12
N THR A 298 -24.08 17.31 6.23
CA THR A 298 -25.23 18.10 5.76
C THR A 298 -26.23 18.34 6.88
N ARG A 299 -26.50 17.33 7.72
CA ARG A 299 -27.34 17.48 8.91
C ARG A 299 -26.72 18.38 9.98
N ALA A 300 -25.38 18.38 10.14
CA ALA A 300 -24.70 19.28 11.05
C ALA A 300 -24.76 20.73 10.58
N LEU A 301 -24.60 20.98 9.26
CA LEU A 301 -24.75 22.30 8.66
C LEU A 301 -26.18 22.80 8.73
N GLU A 302 -27.18 21.98 8.47
CA GLU A 302 -28.60 22.33 8.62
C GLU A 302 -28.97 22.62 10.08
N ARG A 303 -28.43 21.85 11.04
CA ARG A 303 -28.60 22.12 12.47
C ARG A 303 -27.98 23.46 12.89
N THR A 304 -26.78 23.79 12.39
CA THR A 304 -26.11 25.07 12.69
C THR A 304 -26.83 26.23 12.03
N GLN A 305 -27.39 26.07 10.83
CA GLN A 305 -28.20 27.11 10.19
C GLN A 305 -29.58 27.27 10.85
N ALA A 306 -30.17 26.17 11.33
CA ALA A 306 -31.44 26.22 12.07
C ALA A 306 -31.29 26.92 13.42
N LEU A 307 -30.15 26.71 14.11
CA LEU A 307 -29.83 27.42 15.36
C LEU A 307 -29.57 28.93 15.15
N ARG A 308 -29.09 29.36 13.97
CA ARG A 308 -28.90 30.78 13.62
C ARG A 308 -30.21 31.50 13.22
N ARG A 309 -31.29 30.77 12.90
CA ARG A 309 -32.58 31.32 12.46
C ARG A 309 -33.64 31.45 13.57
N GLN A 310 -33.31 31.14 14.83
CA GLN A 310 -34.28 31.40 15.91
C GLN A 310 -34.31 32.89 16.24
N PRO A 311 -35.47 33.55 16.04
CA PRO A 311 -35.64 34.94 16.49
C PRO A 311 -35.66 35.00 18.03
N THR A 312 -34.90 35.90 18.58
CA THR A 312 -34.91 36.21 19.99
C THR A 312 -36.30 36.79 20.35
N HIS A 313 -37.17 35.99 20.93
CA HIS A 313 -38.36 36.46 21.61
C HIS A 313 -38.07 36.72 23.08
N ALA A 314 -38.40 37.93 23.53
CA ALA A 314 -38.36 38.36 24.91
C ALA A 314 -39.30 37.54 25.81
N PRO A 315 -39.00 37.41 27.12
CA PRO A 315 -39.73 36.52 28.01
C PRO A 315 -41.10 37.12 28.40
N THR A 316 -42.15 36.33 28.21
CA THR A 316 -43.50 36.58 28.76
C THR A 316 -43.65 35.87 30.10
N PRO A 317 -44.27 36.46 31.14
CA PRO A 317 -44.36 35.86 32.47
C PRO A 317 -45.42 34.74 32.56
N PRO A 318 -45.35 33.88 33.58
CA PRO A 318 -46.10 32.62 33.63
C PRO A 318 -47.53 32.81 34.15
N PRO A 319 -48.52 32.03 33.69
CA PRO A 319 -49.80 31.88 34.35
C PRO A 319 -49.80 30.68 35.33
N ALA A 320 -50.61 30.85 36.34
CA ALA A 320 -50.71 30.06 37.55
C ALA A 320 -51.19 28.61 37.39
N TYR A 321 -50.82 27.83 38.39
CA TYR A 321 -51.24 26.49 38.80
C TYR A 321 -52.66 26.05 38.47
N ARG A 322 -52.78 24.81 37.94
CA ARG A 322 -53.85 23.88 38.33
C ARG A 322 -53.27 22.47 38.53
N ARG A 323 -53.45 21.96 39.74
CA ARG A 323 -53.28 20.52 40.09
C ARG A 323 -54.43 19.71 39.53
N ASP A 324 -54.17 18.49 39.07
CA ASP A 324 -54.66 17.24 39.64
C ASP A 324 -54.36 16.04 38.73
N PRO A 325 -54.62 14.79 39.13
CA PRO A 325 -53.55 13.88 39.58
C PRO A 325 -53.59 12.51 38.82
N THR A 326 -52.65 11.64 39.19
CA THR A 326 -52.65 10.18 39.03
C THR A 326 -52.35 9.53 37.69
N GLY A 327 -51.33 8.69 37.72
CA GLY A 327 -51.09 7.65 36.71
C GLY A 327 -49.62 7.24 36.56
N VAL A 328 -49.02 6.74 37.63
CA VAL A 328 -47.71 6.09 37.58
C VAL A 328 -47.91 4.68 37.01
N GLN A 329 -47.29 4.37 35.86
CA GLN A 329 -47.03 2.97 35.48
C GLN A 329 -45.52 2.72 35.57
N PRO A 330 -45.06 1.65 36.20
CA PRO A 330 -43.64 1.34 36.32
C PRO A 330 -43.13 0.67 35.07
N ALA A 331 -41.90 1.04 34.70
CA ALA A 331 -41.13 0.44 33.63
C ALA A 331 -40.82 -1.02 33.92
N ALA A 332 -41.06 -1.87 32.94
CA ALA A 332 -40.81 -3.32 33.05
C ALA A 332 -39.31 -3.62 33.09
N GLU A 333 -38.89 -4.37 34.08
CA GLU A 333 -37.51 -4.91 34.20
C GLU A 333 -37.24 -5.96 33.11
N PRO A 334 -36.02 -6.00 32.54
CA PRO A 334 -35.65 -6.99 31.54
C PRO A 334 -35.59 -8.41 32.12
N SER A 335 -36.14 -9.39 31.38
CA SER A 335 -36.32 -10.76 31.79
C SER A 335 -34.98 -11.47 32.06
N LYS A 336 -35.02 -12.46 33.01
CA LYS A 336 -33.86 -13.28 33.41
C LYS A 336 -33.19 -14.03 32.25
N ALA A 337 -33.88 -14.25 31.13
CA ALA A 337 -33.37 -14.92 29.93
C ALA A 337 -32.31 -14.09 29.17
N GLU A 338 -32.46 -12.76 29.10
CA GLU A 338 -31.47 -11.89 28.42
C GLU A 338 -30.16 -11.73 29.19
N LYS A 339 -30.20 -11.75 30.50
CA LYS A 339 -28.98 -11.71 31.34
C LYS A 339 -28.17 -13.02 31.25
N GLN A 340 -28.83 -14.15 31.00
CA GLN A 340 -28.15 -15.45 30.85
C GLN A 340 -27.48 -15.65 29.52
N ALA A 341 -28.06 -15.13 28.41
CA ALA A 341 -27.46 -15.16 27.06
C ALA A 341 -26.17 -14.32 26.95
N LYS A 342 -26.10 -13.16 27.60
CA LYS A 342 -24.88 -12.33 27.64
C LYS A 342 -23.74 -12.94 28.47
N ARG A 343 -24.07 -13.73 29.52
CA ARG A 343 -23.07 -14.39 30.38
C ARG A 343 -22.43 -15.60 29.68
N ASN A 344 -23.19 -16.34 28.87
CA ASN A 344 -22.66 -17.51 28.15
C ASN A 344 -21.76 -17.12 26.97
N LYS A 345 -22.00 -15.99 26.30
CA LYS A 345 -21.08 -15.48 25.24
C LYS A 345 -19.72 -15.04 25.79
N ARG A 346 -19.66 -14.50 27.02
CA ARG A 346 -18.40 -14.12 27.67
C ARG A 346 -17.56 -15.30 28.16
N LEU A 347 -18.21 -16.38 28.61
CA LEU A 347 -17.51 -17.61 29.03
C LEU A 347 -16.93 -18.36 27.82
N GLY A 348 -17.64 -18.42 26.68
CA GLY A 348 -17.14 -19.07 25.47
C GLY A 348 -15.87 -18.43 24.90
N GLY A 349 -15.78 -17.08 24.92
CA GLY A 349 -14.59 -16.36 24.49
C GLY A 349 -13.37 -16.60 25.39
N LEU A 350 -13.55 -16.74 26.69
CA LEU A 350 -12.46 -17.00 27.65
C LEU A 350 -11.86 -18.40 27.50
N PHE A 351 -12.70 -19.41 27.23
CA PHE A 351 -12.23 -20.79 27.00
C PHE A 351 -11.46 -20.93 25.68
N ALA A 352 -11.89 -20.23 24.59
CA ALA A 352 -11.17 -20.22 23.33
C ALA A 352 -9.79 -19.55 23.47
N PHE A 353 -9.70 -18.45 24.22
CA PHE A 353 -8.43 -17.76 24.46
C PHE A 353 -7.44 -18.60 25.29
N LEU A 354 -7.90 -19.31 26.29
CA LEU A 354 -7.06 -20.20 27.13
C LEU A 354 -6.57 -21.42 26.35
N ALA A 355 -7.35 -21.97 25.43
CA ALA A 355 -6.93 -23.09 24.58
C ALA A 355 -5.79 -22.68 23.61
N VAL A 356 -5.88 -21.50 23.01
CA VAL A 356 -4.83 -20.98 22.12
C VAL A 356 -3.55 -20.64 22.90
N ALA A 357 -3.67 -20.03 24.07
CA ALA A 357 -2.52 -19.71 24.92
C ALA A 357 -1.81 -20.99 25.43
N GLY A 358 -2.56 -22.07 25.74
CA GLY A 358 -2.01 -23.37 26.12
C GLY A 358 -1.23 -24.04 24.99
N ALA A 359 -1.73 -23.96 23.75
CA ALA A 359 -1.04 -24.51 22.58
C ALA A 359 0.29 -23.78 22.28
N ILE A 360 0.31 -22.44 22.42
CA ILE A 360 1.53 -21.64 22.23
C ILE A 360 2.57 -21.96 23.32
N ALA A 361 2.15 -22.12 24.58
CA ALA A 361 3.04 -22.48 25.67
C ALA A 361 3.64 -23.88 25.52
N ALA A 362 2.87 -24.85 25.00
CA ALA A 362 3.36 -26.20 24.73
C ALA A 362 4.40 -26.24 23.63
N VAL A 363 4.23 -25.45 22.57
CA VAL A 363 5.20 -25.29 21.49
C VAL A 363 6.48 -24.61 22.00
N ALA A 364 6.38 -23.57 22.82
CA ALA A 364 7.54 -22.88 23.40
C ALA A 364 8.35 -23.78 24.37
N LEU A 365 7.67 -24.64 25.13
CA LEU A 365 8.33 -25.61 26.00
C LEU A 365 9.03 -26.73 25.23
N ALA A 366 8.45 -27.20 24.12
CA ALA A 366 9.07 -28.17 23.23
C ALA A 366 10.35 -27.64 22.57
N PHE A 367 10.38 -26.34 22.22
CA PHE A 367 11.58 -25.69 21.65
C PHE A 367 12.67 -25.43 22.69
N ASN A 368 12.33 -25.22 23.96
CA ASN A 368 13.31 -24.92 25.02
C ASN A 368 13.92 -26.18 25.70
N SER A 369 13.37 -27.36 25.46
CA SER A 369 13.90 -28.62 25.99
C SER A 369 14.91 -29.33 25.07
N SER A 370 15.23 -28.75 23.89
CA SER A 370 16.14 -29.35 22.90
C SER A 370 17.50 -28.66 22.80
N SER A 371 18.05 -28.14 23.91
CA SER A 371 19.44 -27.71 23.93
C SER A 371 20.32 -28.72 24.65
N SER A 372 20.65 -29.83 24.00
CA SER A 372 21.83 -30.62 24.26
C SER A 372 22.43 -31.08 22.93
N ASN A 373 23.63 -30.65 22.72
CA ASN A 373 24.65 -30.98 21.73
C ASN A 373 24.44 -32.32 21.01
N ASP A 374 24.06 -32.27 19.71
CA ASP A 374 24.52 -33.21 18.68
C ASP A 374 24.16 -32.65 17.29
N GLY A 375 24.98 -32.87 16.28
CA GLY A 375 24.93 -32.27 14.94
C GLY A 375 23.67 -32.61 14.14
N PRO A 376 23.46 -32.01 12.95
CA PRO A 376 22.20 -32.06 12.23
C PRO A 376 21.88 -33.48 11.75
N GLN A 377 20.87 -34.11 12.36
CA GLN A 377 20.23 -35.30 11.83
C GLN A 377 19.21 -34.90 10.79
N SER A 378 19.25 -35.56 9.63
CA SER A 378 18.26 -35.41 8.57
C SER A 378 16.87 -35.79 9.05
N VAL A 379 15.93 -34.86 8.95
CA VAL A 379 14.51 -35.13 9.26
C VAL A 379 13.91 -36.00 8.15
N ASP A 380 13.42 -37.19 8.50
CA ASP A 380 12.74 -38.09 7.57
C ASP A 380 11.41 -37.48 7.12
N GLN A 381 11.25 -37.24 5.81
CA GLN A 381 10.05 -36.60 5.22
C GLN A 381 8.74 -37.37 5.46
N GLY A 382 8.82 -38.67 5.83
CA GLY A 382 7.66 -39.49 6.15
C GLY A 382 6.89 -39.05 7.42
N ASP A 383 7.59 -38.52 8.40
CA ASP A 383 6.97 -38.18 9.72
C ASP A 383 6.14 -36.87 9.66
N VAL A 384 6.55 -35.90 8.85
CA VAL A 384 5.83 -34.62 8.70
C VAL A 384 4.50 -34.79 7.97
N THR A 385 4.45 -35.69 6.97
CA THR A 385 3.23 -35.93 6.20
C THR A 385 2.15 -36.63 7.04
N GLN A 386 2.53 -37.56 7.92
CA GLN A 386 1.60 -38.22 8.83
C GLN A 386 1.03 -37.24 9.89
N GLN A 387 1.84 -36.32 10.40
CA GLN A 387 1.38 -35.30 11.35
C GLN A 387 0.41 -34.30 10.71
N VAL A 388 0.66 -33.88 9.47
CA VAL A 388 -0.24 -32.97 8.74
C VAL A 388 -1.57 -33.63 8.42
N ASP A 389 -1.57 -34.91 8.06
CA ASP A 389 -2.81 -35.65 7.79
C ASP A 389 -3.62 -35.92 9.06
N GLY A 390 -2.97 -36.17 10.19
CA GLY A 390 -3.63 -36.25 11.50
C GLY A 390 -4.34 -34.96 11.91
N ILE A 391 -3.72 -33.81 11.66
CA ILE A 391 -4.33 -32.49 11.93
C ILE A 391 -5.53 -32.23 11.00
N LYS A 392 -5.44 -32.61 9.72
CA LYS A 392 -6.56 -32.48 8.77
C LYS A 392 -7.74 -33.37 9.14
N GLN A 393 -7.48 -34.57 9.63
CA GLN A 393 -8.52 -35.48 10.10
C GLN A 393 -9.21 -34.93 11.34
N PHE A 394 -8.45 -34.48 12.34
CA PHE A 394 -8.98 -33.85 13.55
C PHE A 394 -9.87 -32.63 13.25
N LEU A 395 -9.45 -31.78 12.32
CA LEU A 395 -10.25 -30.63 11.91
C LEU A 395 -11.55 -31.03 11.21
N ARG A 396 -11.56 -32.10 10.40
CA ARG A 396 -12.79 -32.61 9.74
C ARG A 396 -13.79 -33.23 10.71
N GLU A 397 -13.32 -33.82 11.78
CA GLU A 397 -14.19 -34.48 12.78
C GLU A 397 -14.77 -33.49 13.80
N ASN A 398 -14.14 -32.30 13.98
CA ASN A 398 -14.54 -31.31 14.99
C ASN A 398 -15.11 -30.01 14.42
N THR A 399 -15.32 -29.90 13.09
CA THR A 399 -15.97 -28.76 12.43
C THR A 399 -17.25 -29.25 11.73
N ARG A 400 -18.28 -29.56 12.52
CA ARG A 400 -19.68 -29.65 12.09
C ARG A 400 -20.55 -28.75 12.94
#